data_2ed562d002e9036443614a55b3a136bc
#
_entry.id   2ed562d002e9036443614a55b3a136bc
#
_cell.length_a   1.000
_cell.length_b   1.000
_cell.length_c   1.000
_cell.angle_alpha   90.00
_cell.angle_beta   90.00
_cell.angle_gamma   90.00
#
_symmetry.space_group_name_H-M   'P 1'
#
loop_
_entity.id
_entity.type
_entity.pdbx_description
1 polymer ?
#
loop_
_entity_poly.entity_id
_entity_poly.type
_entity_poly.pdbx_seq_one_letter_code
_entity_poly.pdbx_strand_id
1 'polypeptide(L)'
;MMLRRMIYLSIKEMSTVANDVIIVTSSLTRDMTEKEDSHRGPAMRALCKITDVNEVQEAVNNDNIMVQYHALGLLYQIRRTDKYAIRKLIVKFSKAGFRSPYAYCFLIRIASNLINEEGEGTDSPMYDFIDSCLRHKNEMVICEAASTIVSLKCVTPKELSSAVNVLQLFISSSKPVLRYAAVRTRNKVAIQYPAAVTASITTLLKTGNEADVDRLMKQISSFLSEISDQFRTVVVDAIN
;
A
#
# COMPACT_ATOMS: atom_id res chain seq x y z
N MET A 1 -28.38 -6.00 9.30
CA MET A 1 -26.97 -5.59 9.12
C MET A 1 -26.48 -4.60 10.19
N MET A 2 -27.13 -3.49 10.41
CA MET A 2 -26.73 -2.49 11.43
C MET A 2 -26.67 -3.04 12.86
N LEU A 3 -27.65 -3.81 13.28
CA LEU A 3 -27.75 -4.34 14.65
C LEU A 3 -26.54 -5.20 15.04
N ARG A 4 -26.11 -6.15 14.20
CA ARG A 4 -24.92 -6.99 14.48
C ARG A 4 -23.65 -6.15 14.63
N ARG A 5 -23.44 -5.13 13.80
CA ARG A 5 -22.30 -4.22 13.94
C ARG A 5 -22.32 -3.44 15.26
N MET A 6 -23.48 -2.98 15.69
CA MET A 6 -23.63 -2.32 16.98
C MET A 6 -23.32 -3.28 18.14
N ILE A 7 -23.80 -4.53 18.08
CA ILE A 7 -23.49 -5.56 19.07
C ILE A 7 -21.98 -5.79 19.14
N TYR A 8 -21.27 -5.91 18.00
CA TYR A 8 -19.81 -6.10 17.99
C TYR A 8 -19.06 -4.90 18.58
N LEU A 9 -19.53 -3.68 18.34
CA LEU A 9 -18.96 -2.48 18.95
C LEU A 9 -19.19 -2.48 20.47
N SER A 10 -20.38 -2.83 20.93
CA SER A 10 -20.70 -2.95 22.36
C SER A 10 -19.83 -4.01 23.03
N ILE A 11 -19.70 -5.21 22.44
CA ILE A 11 -18.83 -6.28 22.94
C ILE A 11 -17.38 -5.78 23.02
N LYS A 12 -16.91 -5.06 22.01
CA LYS A 12 -15.56 -4.49 21.97
C LYS A 12 -15.32 -3.53 23.14
N GLU A 13 -16.26 -2.69 23.47
CA GLU A 13 -16.14 -1.73 24.59
C GLU A 13 -16.30 -2.43 25.95
N MET A 14 -17.24 -3.39 26.06
CA MET A 14 -17.47 -4.14 27.28
C MET A 14 -16.32 -5.10 27.64
N SER A 15 -15.55 -5.58 26.66
CA SER A 15 -14.40 -6.47 26.89
C SER A 15 -13.29 -5.85 27.74
N THR A 16 -13.30 -4.53 27.93
CA THR A 16 -12.37 -3.84 28.83
C THR A 16 -12.82 -3.85 30.29
N VAL A 17 -14.10 -4.15 30.54
CA VAL A 17 -14.75 -4.01 31.87
C VAL A 17 -15.25 -5.34 32.42
N ALA A 18 -15.59 -6.31 31.58
CA ALA A 18 -16.23 -7.56 31.98
C ALA A 18 -15.46 -8.80 31.48
N ASN A 19 -15.08 -9.68 32.39
CA ASN A 19 -14.41 -10.94 32.09
C ASN A 19 -15.33 -11.99 31.42
N ASP A 20 -16.65 -11.85 31.57
CA ASP A 20 -17.63 -12.81 31.04
C ASP A 20 -17.90 -12.68 29.53
N VAL A 21 -17.24 -11.74 28.86
CA VAL A 21 -17.37 -11.55 27.41
C VAL A 21 -16.86 -12.75 26.61
N ILE A 22 -16.09 -13.65 27.23
CA ILE A 22 -15.63 -14.92 26.65
C ILE A 22 -16.81 -15.79 26.16
N ILE A 23 -17.98 -15.71 26.80
CA ILE A 23 -19.18 -16.49 26.42
C ILE A 23 -19.63 -16.18 24.97
N VAL A 24 -19.30 -14.99 24.47
CA VAL A 24 -19.70 -14.54 23.13
C VAL A 24 -18.74 -15.00 22.03
N THR A 25 -17.57 -15.54 22.39
CA THR A 25 -16.53 -15.96 21.44
C THR A 25 -17.03 -16.97 20.42
N SER A 26 -17.84 -17.96 20.84
CA SER A 26 -18.42 -18.97 19.96
C SER A 26 -19.34 -18.38 18.88
N SER A 27 -20.12 -17.36 19.23
CA SER A 27 -20.98 -16.65 18.27
C SER A 27 -20.15 -15.81 17.30
N LEU A 28 -19.12 -15.12 17.79
CA LEU A 28 -18.20 -14.34 16.96
C LEU A 28 -17.41 -15.24 16.00
N THR A 29 -16.95 -16.40 16.46
CA THR A 29 -16.25 -17.39 15.63
C THR A 29 -17.15 -17.91 14.51
N ARG A 30 -18.42 -18.18 14.81
CA ARG A 30 -19.40 -18.58 13.80
C ARG A 30 -19.63 -17.48 12.77
N ASP A 31 -19.77 -16.23 13.20
CA ASP A 31 -19.97 -15.08 12.29
C ASP A 31 -18.72 -14.81 11.43
N MET A 32 -17.52 -15.18 11.89
CA MET A 32 -16.30 -15.16 11.09
C MET A 32 -16.28 -16.19 9.95
N THR A 33 -16.95 -17.33 10.14
CA THR A 33 -17.01 -18.41 9.16
C THR A 33 -18.21 -18.32 8.23
N GLU A 34 -19.16 -17.41 8.50
CA GLU A 34 -20.31 -17.15 7.62
C GLU A 34 -19.90 -16.67 6.22
N LYS A 35 -20.77 -16.88 5.23
CA LYS A 35 -20.52 -16.50 3.83
C LYS A 35 -20.54 -14.99 3.59
N GLU A 36 -21.15 -14.21 4.49
CA GLU A 36 -21.29 -12.76 4.36
C GLU A 36 -20.08 -11.99 4.89
N ASP A 37 -19.27 -11.41 3.99
CA ASP A 37 -18.08 -10.63 4.33
C ASP A 37 -18.35 -9.40 5.22
N SER A 38 -19.58 -8.87 5.17
CA SER A 38 -20.00 -7.70 5.95
C SER A 38 -19.97 -7.93 7.47
N HIS A 39 -20.07 -9.18 7.93
CA HIS A 39 -20.04 -9.54 9.34
C HIS A 39 -18.67 -10.03 9.80
N ARG A 40 -17.89 -10.64 8.90
CA ARG A 40 -16.59 -11.24 9.23
C ARG A 40 -15.59 -10.23 9.78
N GLY A 41 -15.45 -9.08 9.13
CA GLY A 41 -14.49 -8.08 9.57
C GLY A 41 -14.80 -7.51 10.96
N PRO A 42 -16.04 -7.07 11.23
CA PRO A 42 -16.45 -6.63 12.57
C PRO A 42 -16.35 -7.73 13.64
N ALA A 43 -16.78 -8.97 13.34
CA ALA A 43 -16.68 -10.11 14.26
C ALA A 43 -15.21 -10.40 14.60
N MET A 44 -14.32 -10.40 13.61
CA MET A 44 -12.87 -10.56 13.80
C MET A 44 -12.32 -9.48 14.74
N ARG A 45 -12.65 -8.21 14.53
CA ARG A 45 -12.18 -7.13 15.40
C ARG A 45 -12.67 -7.23 16.84
N ALA A 46 -13.90 -7.71 17.04
CA ALA A 46 -14.43 -7.96 18.37
C ALA A 46 -13.73 -9.15 19.03
N LEU A 47 -13.56 -10.25 18.31
CA LEU A 47 -12.91 -11.46 18.78
C LEU A 47 -11.48 -11.21 19.24
N CYS A 48 -10.74 -10.40 18.50
CA CYS A 48 -9.32 -10.13 18.80
C CYS A 48 -9.07 -9.26 20.03
N LYS A 49 -10.09 -8.64 20.58
CA LYS A 49 -9.98 -8.04 21.91
C LYS A 49 -10.18 -9.06 23.05
N ILE A 50 -10.73 -10.20 22.72
CA ILE A 50 -11.14 -11.25 23.67
C ILE A 50 -10.20 -12.45 23.60
N THR A 51 -9.60 -12.72 22.43
CA THR A 51 -8.83 -13.93 22.15
C THR A 51 -7.32 -13.73 22.19
N ASP A 52 -6.61 -14.86 22.34
CA ASP A 52 -5.16 -14.93 22.37
C ASP A 52 -4.51 -14.55 21.02
N VAL A 53 -3.32 -14.01 21.10
CA VAL A 53 -2.47 -13.58 19.97
C VAL A 53 -2.22 -14.72 18.98
N ASN A 54 -2.19 -15.97 19.44
CA ASN A 54 -1.95 -17.14 18.60
C ASN A 54 -3.08 -17.40 17.60
N GLU A 55 -4.35 -17.29 18.04
CA GLU A 55 -5.51 -17.46 17.16
C GLU A 55 -5.59 -16.37 16.07
N VAL A 56 -5.20 -15.14 16.43
CA VAL A 56 -5.11 -14.05 15.45
C VAL A 56 -4.01 -14.34 14.41
N GLN A 57 -2.89 -14.92 14.85
CA GLN A 57 -1.78 -15.26 13.98
C GLN A 57 -2.14 -16.40 13.01
N GLU A 58 -2.94 -17.38 13.44
CA GLU A 58 -3.49 -18.41 12.57
C GLU A 58 -4.48 -17.83 11.56
N ALA A 59 -5.33 -16.91 11.99
CA ALA A 59 -6.30 -16.24 11.11
C ALA A 59 -5.64 -15.44 9.97
N VAL A 60 -4.39 -15.01 10.10
CA VAL A 60 -3.64 -14.38 8.99
C VAL A 60 -3.38 -15.36 7.85
N ASN A 61 -3.34 -16.66 8.11
CA ASN A 61 -3.16 -17.70 7.09
C ASN A 61 -4.47 -18.19 6.46
N ASN A 62 -5.62 -17.59 6.83
CA ASN A 62 -6.94 -17.97 6.32
C ASN A 62 -7.03 -17.69 4.81
N ASP A 63 -7.78 -18.53 4.08
CA ASP A 63 -7.99 -18.39 2.63
C ASP A 63 -8.83 -17.17 2.24
N ASN A 64 -9.63 -16.63 3.17
CA ASN A 64 -10.45 -15.47 2.91
C ASN A 64 -9.62 -14.18 2.97
N ILE A 65 -9.63 -13.42 1.87
CA ILE A 65 -8.85 -12.19 1.69
C ILE A 65 -9.16 -11.10 2.71
N MET A 66 -10.41 -11.02 3.19
CA MET A 66 -10.82 -10.02 4.19
C MET A 66 -10.42 -10.44 5.60
N VAL A 67 -10.48 -11.75 5.88
CA VAL A 67 -9.99 -12.30 7.15
C VAL A 67 -8.49 -12.06 7.28
N GLN A 68 -7.70 -12.36 6.25
CA GLN A 68 -6.26 -12.08 6.23
C GLN A 68 -5.96 -10.60 6.52
N TYR A 69 -6.66 -9.70 5.84
CA TYR A 69 -6.45 -8.25 6.00
C TYR A 69 -6.74 -7.80 7.42
N HIS A 70 -7.89 -8.20 7.97
CA HIS A 70 -8.28 -7.79 9.33
C HIS A 70 -7.40 -8.44 10.39
N ALA A 71 -7.07 -9.72 10.26
CA ALA A 71 -6.17 -10.42 11.18
C ALA A 71 -4.77 -9.76 11.21
N LEU A 72 -4.21 -9.43 10.05
CA LEU A 72 -2.95 -8.70 9.96
C LEU A 72 -3.03 -7.33 10.66
N GLY A 73 -4.12 -6.57 10.43
CA GLY A 73 -4.35 -5.29 11.08
C GLY A 73 -4.38 -5.38 12.60
N LEU A 74 -4.97 -6.44 13.12
CA LEU A 74 -5.06 -6.68 14.55
C LEU A 74 -3.74 -7.13 15.15
N LEU A 75 -3.04 -8.03 14.47
CA LEU A 75 -1.72 -8.47 14.88
C LEU A 75 -0.74 -7.28 14.95
N TYR A 76 -0.85 -6.34 14.02
CA TYR A 76 -0.12 -5.08 14.07
C TYR A 76 -0.50 -4.24 15.29
N GLN A 77 -1.81 -4.07 15.58
CA GLN A 77 -2.27 -3.28 16.73
C GLN A 77 -1.79 -3.87 18.07
N ILE A 78 -1.83 -5.19 18.22
CA ILE A 78 -1.35 -5.88 19.42
C ILE A 78 0.15 -5.66 19.63
N ARG A 79 0.93 -5.67 18.54
CA ARG A 79 2.41 -5.56 18.59
C ARG A 79 2.93 -4.16 18.30
N ARG A 80 2.07 -3.15 18.21
CA ARG A 80 2.43 -1.78 17.78
C ARG A 80 3.55 -1.15 18.60
N THR A 81 3.68 -1.51 19.88
CA THR A 81 4.72 -0.99 20.77
C THR A 81 6.07 -1.71 20.63
N ASP A 82 6.08 -2.90 20.03
CA ASP A 82 7.29 -3.72 19.85
C ASP A 82 7.74 -3.68 18.38
N LYS A 83 8.66 -2.78 18.08
CA LYS A 83 9.24 -2.62 16.73
C LYS A 83 9.93 -3.88 16.22
N TYR A 84 10.60 -4.63 17.11
CA TYR A 84 11.27 -5.86 16.73
C TYR A 84 10.27 -6.95 16.31
N ALA A 85 9.17 -7.09 17.06
CA ALA A 85 8.10 -8.00 16.69
C ALA A 85 7.45 -7.62 15.35
N ILE A 86 7.28 -6.32 15.05
CA ILE A 86 6.77 -5.84 13.76
C ILE A 86 7.74 -6.18 12.63
N ARG A 87 9.04 -5.97 12.81
CA ARG A 87 10.06 -6.36 11.81
C ARG A 87 10.01 -7.85 11.49
N LYS A 88 9.97 -8.69 12.52
CA LYS A 88 9.81 -10.15 12.35
C LYS A 88 8.52 -10.50 11.60
N LEU A 89 7.43 -9.80 11.88
CA LEU A 89 6.16 -9.98 11.21
C LEU A 89 6.27 -9.67 9.72
N ILE A 90 6.87 -8.54 9.34
CA ILE A 90 7.07 -8.17 7.93
C ILE A 90 7.94 -9.21 7.22
N VAL A 91 9.09 -9.58 7.78
CA VAL A 91 9.99 -10.58 7.19
C VAL A 91 9.32 -11.95 7.05
N LYS A 92 8.50 -12.36 8.04
CA LYS A 92 7.74 -13.61 7.96
C LYS A 92 6.75 -13.61 6.80
N PHE A 93 5.94 -12.55 6.69
CA PHE A 93 4.87 -12.48 5.69
C PHE A 93 5.35 -12.05 4.31
N SER A 94 6.48 -11.36 4.19
CA SER A 94 7.11 -11.12 2.88
C SER A 94 7.52 -12.43 2.19
N LYS A 95 7.96 -13.42 2.96
CA LYS A 95 8.34 -14.76 2.45
C LYS A 95 7.15 -15.69 2.23
N ALA A 96 6.20 -15.70 3.15
CA ALA A 96 5.03 -16.57 3.09
C ALA A 96 4.04 -16.15 1.99
N GLY A 97 3.95 -14.84 1.71
CA GLY A 97 2.97 -14.27 0.78
C GLY A 97 1.55 -14.21 1.35
N PHE A 98 0.71 -13.42 0.70
CA PHE A 98 -0.71 -13.33 1.00
C PHE A 98 -1.53 -13.57 -0.26
N ARG A 99 -2.75 -14.08 -0.09
CA ARG A 99 -3.77 -14.06 -1.15
C ARG A 99 -4.43 -12.69 -1.26
N SER A 100 -4.50 -11.96 -0.15
CA SER A 100 -5.16 -10.66 -0.03
C SER A 100 -4.28 -9.52 -0.53
N PRO A 101 -4.63 -8.81 -1.62
CA PRO A 101 -3.94 -7.62 -2.05
C PRO A 101 -4.02 -6.50 -0.99
N TYR A 102 -5.10 -6.44 -0.23
CA TYR A 102 -5.27 -5.49 0.87
C TYR A 102 -4.28 -5.71 2.01
N ALA A 103 -3.98 -6.99 2.33
CA ALA A 103 -2.97 -7.34 3.31
C ALA A 103 -1.57 -6.91 2.85
N TYR A 104 -1.23 -7.07 1.56
CA TYR A 104 0.01 -6.55 0.99
C TYR A 104 0.11 -5.04 1.11
N CYS A 105 -0.92 -4.29 0.69
CA CYS A 105 -0.93 -2.82 0.80
C CYS A 105 -0.77 -2.37 2.26
N PHE A 106 -1.41 -3.06 3.20
CA PHE A 106 -1.27 -2.74 4.61
C PHE A 106 0.15 -3.03 5.12
N LEU A 107 0.75 -4.15 4.73
CA LEU A 107 2.12 -4.50 5.11
C LEU A 107 3.14 -3.52 4.52
N ILE A 108 2.96 -3.05 3.27
CA ILE A 108 3.78 -2.01 2.64
C ILE A 108 3.74 -0.73 3.47
N ARG A 109 2.57 -0.30 3.95
CA ARG A 109 2.43 0.89 4.80
C ARG A 109 3.13 0.73 6.14
N ILE A 110 3.03 -0.44 6.76
CA ILE A 110 3.75 -0.72 8.01
C ILE A 110 5.26 -0.65 7.80
N ALA A 111 5.77 -1.28 6.73
CA ALA A 111 7.18 -1.25 6.38
C ALA A 111 7.69 0.18 6.14
N SER A 112 6.93 0.98 5.39
CA SER A 112 7.23 2.39 5.15
C SER A 112 7.28 3.23 6.42
N ASN A 113 6.34 3.03 7.34
CA ASN A 113 6.35 3.74 8.62
C ASN A 113 7.60 3.42 9.44
N LEU A 114 8.01 2.15 9.49
CA LEU A 114 9.24 1.74 10.19
C LEU A 114 10.48 2.38 9.56
N ILE A 115 10.61 2.36 8.23
CA ILE A 115 11.74 3.00 7.53
C ILE A 115 11.82 4.49 7.87
N ASN A 116 10.67 5.19 7.83
CA ASN A 116 10.64 6.62 8.12
C ASN A 116 10.91 6.97 9.60
N GLU A 117 10.49 6.10 10.54
CA GLU A 117 10.70 6.31 11.98
C GLU A 117 12.13 6.01 12.41
N GLU A 118 12.78 5.04 11.79
CA GLU A 118 14.12 4.59 12.18
C GLU A 118 15.23 5.27 11.38
N GLY A 119 14.85 6.01 10.33
CA GLY A 119 15.81 6.67 9.42
C GLY A 119 16.65 5.64 8.67
N GLU A 120 16.17 4.41 8.54
CA GLU A 120 16.86 3.37 7.78
C GLU A 120 16.97 3.77 6.32
N GLY A 121 18.16 3.55 5.77
CA GLY A 121 18.39 3.68 4.34
C GLY A 121 17.70 2.57 3.54
N THR A 122 17.90 2.62 2.25
CA THR A 122 17.34 1.67 1.28
C THR A 122 17.97 0.27 1.35
N ASP A 123 19.04 0.08 2.11
CA ASP A 123 19.68 -1.24 2.34
C ASP A 123 18.96 -2.08 3.41
N SER A 124 17.70 -1.80 3.70
CA SER A 124 16.94 -2.53 4.71
C SER A 124 16.08 -3.63 4.10
N PRO A 125 15.89 -4.78 4.79
CA PRO A 125 14.96 -5.82 4.34
C PRO A 125 13.52 -5.34 4.16
N MET A 126 13.16 -4.23 4.80
CA MET A 126 11.86 -3.57 4.67
C MET A 126 11.72 -2.92 3.30
N TYR A 127 12.79 -2.25 2.84
CA TYR A 127 12.82 -1.67 1.50
C TYR A 127 12.81 -2.75 0.42
N ASP A 128 13.60 -3.80 0.56
CA ASP A 128 13.62 -4.95 -0.37
C ASP A 128 12.23 -5.55 -0.56
N PHE A 129 11.47 -5.65 0.53
CA PHE A 129 10.08 -6.10 0.46
C PHE A 129 9.22 -5.14 -0.38
N ILE A 130 9.32 -3.82 -0.16
CA ILE A 130 8.54 -2.82 -0.91
C ILE A 130 8.94 -2.84 -2.40
N ASP A 131 10.23 -2.91 -2.72
CA ASP A 131 10.72 -3.00 -4.10
C ASP A 131 10.21 -4.28 -4.79
N SER A 132 10.23 -5.41 -4.09
CA SER A 132 9.70 -6.67 -4.63
C SER A 132 8.21 -6.56 -5.02
N CYS A 133 7.44 -5.76 -4.28
CA CYS A 133 6.02 -5.50 -4.54
C CYS A 133 5.77 -4.71 -5.85
N LEU A 134 6.77 -4.02 -6.42
CA LEU A 134 6.67 -3.41 -7.75
C LEU A 134 6.48 -4.43 -8.87
N ARG A 135 6.86 -5.70 -8.64
CA ARG A 135 6.72 -6.82 -9.58
C ARG A 135 5.56 -7.75 -9.23
N HIS A 136 4.67 -7.30 -8.36
CA HIS A 136 3.53 -8.11 -7.93
C HIS A 136 2.50 -8.24 -9.05
N LYS A 137 1.77 -9.37 -9.10
CA LYS A 137 0.72 -9.63 -10.11
C LYS A 137 -0.52 -8.71 -10.00
N ASN A 138 -0.75 -8.10 -8.84
CA ASN A 138 -1.92 -7.25 -8.60
C ASN A 138 -1.54 -5.77 -8.72
N GLU A 139 -2.21 -5.06 -9.62
CA GLU A 139 -1.96 -3.65 -9.93
C GLU A 139 -2.11 -2.71 -8.72
N MET A 140 -3.03 -3.02 -7.79
CA MET A 140 -3.22 -2.22 -6.58
C MET A 140 -1.99 -2.27 -5.67
N VAL A 141 -1.38 -3.47 -5.53
CA VAL A 141 -0.15 -3.65 -4.74
C VAL A 141 1.01 -2.90 -5.38
N ILE A 142 1.13 -2.98 -6.70
CA ILE A 142 2.17 -2.27 -7.47
C ILE A 142 2.01 -0.75 -7.30
N CYS A 143 0.80 -0.22 -7.44
CA CYS A 143 0.52 1.20 -7.23
C CYS A 143 0.85 1.67 -5.81
N GLU A 144 0.49 0.87 -4.80
CA GLU A 144 0.80 1.19 -3.41
C GLU A 144 2.31 1.19 -3.15
N ALA A 145 3.03 0.19 -3.67
CA ALA A 145 4.49 0.12 -3.56
C ALA A 145 5.17 1.32 -4.23
N ALA A 146 4.80 1.64 -5.47
CA ALA A 146 5.36 2.78 -6.19
C ALA A 146 5.06 4.11 -5.47
N SER A 147 3.83 4.32 -5.01
CA SER A 147 3.43 5.51 -4.25
C SER A 147 4.19 5.62 -2.92
N THR A 148 4.47 4.50 -2.29
CA THR A 148 5.21 4.41 -1.02
C THR A 148 6.66 4.77 -1.23
N ILE A 149 7.35 4.18 -2.22
CA ILE A 149 8.76 4.48 -2.55
C ILE A 149 8.94 5.98 -2.79
N VAL A 150 8.05 6.59 -3.59
CA VAL A 150 8.06 8.04 -3.85
C VAL A 150 7.90 8.88 -2.57
N SER A 151 7.27 8.32 -1.54
CA SER A 151 6.96 9.04 -0.29
C SER A 151 8.01 8.84 0.79
N LEU A 152 8.96 7.91 0.61
CA LEU A 152 10.06 7.70 1.53
C LEU A 152 11.04 8.88 1.49
N LYS A 153 11.62 9.22 2.66
CA LYS A 153 12.53 10.37 2.78
C LYS A 153 13.95 10.08 2.28
N CYS A 154 14.38 8.84 2.33
CA CYS A 154 15.74 8.39 2.07
C CYS A 154 15.82 7.51 0.82
N VAL A 155 15.31 7.98 -0.34
CA VAL A 155 15.31 7.22 -1.60
C VAL A 155 16.38 7.73 -2.53
N THR A 156 17.15 6.82 -3.13
CA THR A 156 18.12 7.17 -4.15
C THR A 156 17.45 7.44 -5.51
N PRO A 157 18.08 8.25 -6.40
CA PRO A 157 17.53 8.49 -7.74
C PRO A 157 17.30 7.22 -8.57
N LYS A 158 18.11 6.17 -8.35
CA LYS A 158 17.99 4.88 -9.05
C LYS A 158 16.72 4.13 -8.65
N GLU A 159 16.42 4.09 -7.36
CA GLU A 159 15.22 3.44 -6.80
C GLU A 159 13.95 4.21 -7.19
N LEU A 160 14.04 5.54 -7.16
CA LEU A 160 12.95 6.39 -7.62
C LEU A 160 12.64 6.13 -9.11
N SER A 161 13.67 5.91 -9.95
CA SER A 161 13.51 5.60 -11.37
C SER A 161 12.67 4.33 -11.57
N SER A 162 12.90 3.27 -10.79
CA SER A 162 12.11 2.02 -10.87
C SER A 162 10.63 2.26 -10.60
N ALA A 163 10.31 3.01 -9.54
CA ALA A 163 8.93 3.36 -9.19
C ALA A 163 8.28 4.27 -10.25
N VAL A 164 9.01 5.25 -10.79
CA VAL A 164 8.52 6.16 -11.84
C VAL A 164 8.21 5.40 -13.13
N ASN A 165 9.07 4.46 -13.54
CA ASN A 165 8.84 3.64 -14.75
C ASN A 165 7.55 2.81 -14.63
N VAL A 166 7.30 2.22 -13.47
CA VAL A 166 6.06 1.49 -13.22
C VAL A 166 4.84 2.41 -13.26
N LEU A 167 4.91 3.59 -12.64
CA LEU A 167 3.82 4.58 -12.71
C LEU A 167 3.53 5.03 -14.14
N GLN A 168 4.55 5.12 -14.99
CA GLN A 168 4.40 5.46 -16.38
C GLN A 168 3.60 4.41 -17.16
N LEU A 169 3.83 3.12 -16.92
CA LEU A 169 3.02 2.06 -17.51
C LEU A 169 1.54 2.20 -17.12
N PHE A 170 1.25 2.62 -15.89
CA PHE A 170 -0.12 2.81 -15.43
C PHE A 170 -0.82 4.04 -16.00
N ILE A 171 -0.08 5.07 -16.42
CA ILE A 171 -0.65 6.23 -17.14
C ILE A 171 -1.29 5.79 -18.46
N SER A 172 -0.73 4.78 -19.12
CA SER A 172 -1.25 4.21 -20.36
C SER A 172 -2.32 3.12 -20.14
N SER A 173 -2.68 2.83 -18.89
CA SER A 173 -3.67 1.80 -18.57
C SER A 173 -5.07 2.16 -19.07
N SER A 174 -5.83 1.17 -19.50
CA SER A 174 -7.25 1.32 -19.84
C SER A 174 -8.14 1.65 -18.64
N LYS A 175 -7.67 1.36 -17.41
CA LYS A 175 -8.43 1.56 -16.17
C LYS A 175 -8.30 3.01 -15.67
N PRO A 176 -9.39 3.81 -15.60
CA PRO A 176 -9.31 5.23 -15.21
C PRO A 176 -8.74 5.44 -13.80
N VAL A 177 -9.06 4.54 -12.87
CA VAL A 177 -8.60 4.64 -11.47
C VAL A 177 -7.09 4.51 -11.38
N LEU A 178 -6.49 3.59 -12.14
CA LEU A 178 -5.04 3.40 -12.17
C LEU A 178 -4.34 4.60 -12.82
N ARG A 179 -4.89 5.12 -13.93
CA ARG A 179 -4.37 6.34 -14.56
C ARG A 179 -4.36 7.50 -13.56
N TYR A 180 -5.48 7.73 -12.89
CA TYR A 180 -5.58 8.82 -11.91
C TYR A 180 -4.56 8.65 -10.77
N ALA A 181 -4.45 7.45 -10.19
CA ALA A 181 -3.50 7.16 -9.13
C ALA A 181 -2.05 7.39 -9.58
N ALA A 182 -1.71 6.94 -10.79
CA ALA A 182 -0.39 7.11 -11.37
C ALA A 182 -0.05 8.57 -11.64
N VAL A 183 -0.97 9.33 -12.24
CA VAL A 183 -0.78 10.78 -12.50
C VAL A 183 -0.61 11.55 -11.19
N ARG A 184 -1.47 11.28 -10.19
CA ARG A 184 -1.38 11.92 -8.87
C ARG A 184 -0.04 11.65 -8.19
N THR A 185 0.42 10.40 -8.22
CA THR A 185 1.70 10.02 -7.60
C THR A 185 2.88 10.64 -8.35
N ARG A 186 2.84 10.63 -9.69
CA ARG A 186 3.87 11.23 -10.52
C ARG A 186 3.95 12.75 -10.35
N ASN A 187 2.81 13.43 -10.20
CA ASN A 187 2.80 14.86 -9.89
C ASN A 187 3.51 15.14 -8.54
N LYS A 188 3.31 14.28 -7.54
CA LYS A 188 4.04 14.37 -6.28
C LYS A 188 5.57 14.21 -6.47
N VAL A 189 5.99 13.26 -7.33
CA VAL A 189 7.41 13.10 -7.70
C VAL A 189 7.96 14.36 -8.36
N ALA A 190 7.23 14.92 -9.32
CA ALA A 190 7.65 16.11 -10.04
C ALA A 190 7.88 17.33 -9.12
N ILE A 191 7.06 17.45 -8.10
CA ILE A 191 7.21 18.52 -7.09
C ILE A 191 8.41 18.27 -6.17
N GLN A 192 8.62 17.02 -5.74
CA GLN A 192 9.66 16.67 -4.75
C GLN A 192 11.03 16.44 -5.40
N TYR A 193 11.06 15.88 -6.61
CA TYR A 193 12.28 15.46 -7.32
C TYR A 193 12.22 15.85 -8.80
N PRO A 194 12.24 17.14 -9.15
CA PRO A 194 12.10 17.59 -10.54
C PRO A 194 13.16 17.00 -11.48
N ALA A 195 14.40 16.86 -11.01
CA ALA A 195 15.49 16.27 -11.79
C ALA A 195 15.25 14.79 -12.20
N ALA A 196 14.60 14.00 -11.36
CA ALA A 196 14.29 12.62 -11.68
C ALA A 196 13.23 12.49 -12.77
N VAL A 197 12.26 13.40 -12.80
CA VAL A 197 11.23 13.45 -13.85
C VAL A 197 11.84 13.91 -15.18
N THR A 198 12.69 14.92 -15.15
CA THR A 198 13.44 15.40 -16.32
C THR A 198 14.27 14.28 -16.94
N ALA A 199 15.04 13.56 -16.13
CA ALA A 199 15.84 12.42 -16.61
C ALA A 199 14.96 11.31 -17.24
N SER A 200 13.82 11.03 -16.67
CA SER A 200 12.87 10.03 -17.19
C SER A 200 12.28 10.47 -18.55
N ILE A 201 11.88 11.74 -18.69
CA ILE A 201 11.37 12.30 -19.94
C ILE A 201 12.48 12.27 -21.01
N THR A 202 13.68 12.71 -20.68
CA THR A 202 14.84 12.72 -21.60
C THR A 202 15.17 11.29 -22.08
N THR A 203 15.13 10.31 -21.18
CA THR A 203 15.39 8.91 -21.56
C THR A 203 14.33 8.41 -22.53
N LEU A 204 13.06 8.72 -22.31
CA LEU A 204 11.97 8.34 -23.20
C LEU A 204 12.06 8.98 -24.58
N LEU A 205 12.43 10.25 -24.63
CA LEU A 205 12.64 10.96 -25.89
C LEU A 205 13.81 10.38 -26.69
N LYS A 206 14.86 9.89 -26.00
CA LYS A 206 16.03 9.28 -26.64
C LYS A 206 15.84 7.83 -27.05
N THR A 207 15.03 7.06 -26.35
CA THR A 207 14.87 5.61 -26.55
C THR A 207 13.52 5.21 -27.15
N GLY A 208 12.55 6.13 -27.19
CA GLY A 208 11.23 5.92 -27.80
C GLY A 208 11.29 5.85 -29.32
N ASN A 209 10.35 5.11 -29.93
CA ASN A 209 10.16 5.18 -31.37
C ASN A 209 9.42 6.49 -31.75
N GLU A 210 9.46 6.87 -33.03
CA GLU A 210 8.90 8.13 -33.53
C GLU A 210 7.42 8.31 -33.17
N ALA A 211 6.63 7.26 -33.24
CA ALA A 211 5.20 7.28 -32.90
C ALA A 211 4.93 7.52 -31.39
N ASP A 212 5.79 6.98 -30.53
CA ASP A 212 5.70 7.17 -29.08
C ASP A 212 6.16 8.57 -28.69
N VAL A 213 7.18 9.11 -29.37
CA VAL A 213 7.67 10.48 -29.18
C VAL A 213 6.57 11.49 -29.60
N ASP A 214 5.95 11.32 -30.76
CA ASP A 214 4.86 12.19 -31.24
C ASP A 214 3.66 12.16 -30.27
N ARG A 215 3.31 10.99 -29.78
CA ARG A 215 2.23 10.86 -28.78
C ARG A 215 2.57 11.55 -27.47
N LEU A 216 3.82 11.40 -27.00
CA LEU A 216 4.32 12.06 -25.80
C LEU A 216 4.34 13.57 -25.96
N MET A 217 4.84 14.08 -27.12
CA MET A 217 4.88 15.51 -27.42
C MET A 217 3.49 16.15 -27.46
N LYS A 218 2.50 15.47 -28.04
CA LYS A 218 1.10 15.92 -28.00
C LYS A 218 0.55 15.97 -26.58
N GLN A 219 0.84 14.98 -25.74
CA GLN A 219 0.43 14.96 -24.35
C GLN A 219 1.12 16.08 -23.54
N ILE A 220 2.42 16.29 -23.74
CA ILE A 220 3.18 17.37 -23.09
C ILE A 220 2.65 18.74 -23.53
N SER A 221 2.38 18.95 -24.81
CA SER A 221 1.84 20.21 -25.33
C SER A 221 0.45 20.53 -24.76
N SER A 222 -0.40 19.50 -24.64
CA SER A 222 -1.70 19.64 -23.96
C SER A 222 -1.53 19.98 -22.48
N PHE A 223 -0.56 19.36 -21.82
CA PHE A 223 -0.29 19.54 -20.40
C PHE A 223 0.33 20.91 -20.09
N LEU A 224 1.20 21.42 -20.99
CA LEU A 224 1.82 22.75 -20.86
C LEU A 224 0.78 23.89 -20.84
N SER A 225 -0.40 23.69 -21.45
CA SER A 225 -1.48 24.68 -21.40
C SER A 225 -2.19 24.76 -20.03
N GLU A 226 -2.06 23.71 -19.19
CA GLU A 226 -2.78 23.55 -17.93
C GLU A 226 -1.92 23.80 -16.68
N ILE A 227 -0.58 23.87 -16.82
CA ILE A 227 0.36 24.03 -15.70
C ILE A 227 0.82 25.47 -15.52
N SER A 228 1.19 25.79 -14.26
CA SER A 228 1.75 27.11 -13.92
C SER A 228 3.11 27.35 -14.58
N ASP A 229 3.44 28.64 -14.80
CA ASP A 229 4.64 29.04 -15.55
C ASP A 229 5.96 28.52 -14.94
N GLN A 230 6.04 28.31 -13.65
CA GLN A 230 7.21 27.72 -12.98
C GLN A 230 7.52 26.29 -13.45
N PHE A 231 6.47 25.49 -13.72
CA PHE A 231 6.65 24.14 -14.21
C PHE A 231 6.84 24.06 -15.73
N ARG A 232 6.36 25.06 -16.49
CA ARG A 232 6.60 25.13 -17.93
C ARG A 232 8.09 25.20 -18.25
N THR A 233 8.83 26.03 -17.52
CA THR A 233 10.28 26.20 -17.70
C THR A 233 11.00 24.86 -17.52
N VAL A 234 10.69 24.13 -16.45
CA VAL A 234 11.32 22.82 -16.16
C VAL A 234 11.01 21.78 -17.25
N VAL A 235 9.78 21.78 -17.80
CA VAL A 235 9.39 20.85 -18.88
C VAL A 235 10.06 21.22 -20.19
N VAL A 236 10.16 22.51 -20.53
CA VAL A 236 10.82 23.00 -21.75
C VAL A 236 12.33 22.71 -21.69
N ASP A 237 12.98 22.94 -20.55
CA ASP A 237 14.40 22.61 -20.33
C ASP A 237 14.68 21.11 -20.44
N ALA A 238 13.71 20.26 -20.15
CA ALA A 238 13.82 18.81 -20.27
C ALA A 238 13.72 18.29 -21.72
N ILE A 239 13.11 19.10 -22.62
CA ILE A 239 12.87 18.75 -24.04
C ILE A 239 14.00 19.24 -24.93
N ASN A 240 14.66 20.33 -24.55
CA ASN A 240 15.83 20.88 -25.24
C ASN A 240 17.12 20.14 -24.88
#